data_190afffa05def77a2ce662bf0966523b
#
_entry.id   190afffa05def77a2ce662bf0966523b
#
_cell.length_a   1.000
_cell.length_b   1.000
_cell.length_c   1.000
_cell.angle_alpha   90.00
_cell.angle_beta   90.00
_cell.angle_gamma   90.00
#
_symmetry.space_group_name_H-M   'P 1'
#
loop_
_entity.id
_entity.type
_entity.pdbx_description
1 polymer ?
#
loop_
_entity_poly.entity_id
_entity_poly.type
_entity_poly.pdbx_seq_one_letter_code
_entity_poly.pdbx_strand_id
1 'polypeptide(L)'
;MYKRQLYIRPFVIATDPFLGVRPSDTYLFIIILSPSGAYYESGLDPVKIWIEDSYVRAVRGGIGEAKTGGNYVASLAAQVKAHDEGYSQVLWLDGVERKYIEEVGAMNIFFKINGKVVTPMLNGSILPGVTRASCIDLCKHWGMEVEERRISVDELVEAAKTGALEE
;
A
#
# COMPACT_ATOMS: atom_id res chain seq x y z
N MET A 1 23.93 18.75 4.92
CA MET A 1 24.32 17.41 5.41
C MET A 1 23.66 16.39 4.49
N TYR A 2 24.39 15.75 3.60
CA TYR A 2 23.83 14.76 2.67
C TYR A 2 23.54 13.48 3.46
N LYS A 3 22.26 13.19 3.72
CA LYS A 3 21.84 11.88 4.24
C LYS A 3 22.02 10.87 3.10
N ARG A 4 23.13 10.15 3.13
CA ARG A 4 23.37 9.03 2.20
C ARG A 4 22.66 7.83 2.75
N GLN A 5 21.44 7.57 2.24
CA GLN A 5 20.73 6.32 2.49
C GLN A 5 21.08 5.34 1.37
N LEU A 6 21.26 4.08 1.75
CA LEU A 6 21.44 2.97 0.83
C LEU A 6 20.14 2.19 0.76
N TYR A 7 19.54 2.17 -0.42
CA TYR A 7 18.37 1.32 -0.68
C TYR A 7 18.83 -0.10 -1.01
N ILE A 8 18.35 -1.07 -0.26
CA ILE A 8 18.66 -2.50 -0.45
C ILE A 8 17.44 -3.16 -1.05
N ARG A 9 17.57 -3.72 -2.26
CA ARG A 9 16.50 -4.40 -2.96
C ARG A 9 16.83 -5.88 -3.16
N PRO A 10 16.39 -6.77 -2.27
CA PRO A 10 16.38 -8.21 -2.54
C PRO A 10 15.20 -8.54 -3.46
N PHE A 11 15.42 -9.45 -4.40
CA PHE A 11 14.36 -9.99 -5.25
C PHE A 11 14.73 -11.36 -5.79
N VAL A 12 13.71 -12.10 -6.25
CA VAL A 12 13.85 -13.44 -6.82
C VAL A 12 13.27 -13.44 -8.23
N ILE A 13 13.95 -14.07 -9.16
CA ILE A 13 13.43 -14.35 -10.50
C ILE A 13 13.45 -15.85 -10.79
N ALA A 14 12.46 -16.32 -11.54
CA ALA A 14 12.44 -17.68 -12.08
C ALA A 14 13.43 -17.79 -13.22
N THR A 15 14.16 -18.92 -13.30
CA THR A 15 15.26 -19.09 -14.28
C THR A 15 15.11 -20.30 -15.17
N ASP A 16 14.05 -21.09 -15.05
CA ASP A 16 13.83 -22.21 -15.95
C ASP A 16 13.62 -21.75 -17.40
N PRO A 17 14.34 -22.31 -18.38
CA PRO A 17 14.17 -22.00 -19.79
C PRO A 17 12.95 -22.74 -20.36
N PHE A 18 11.74 -22.35 -19.95
CA PHE A 18 10.50 -23.02 -20.33
C PHE A 18 9.41 -22.02 -20.71
N LEU A 19 8.67 -22.27 -21.79
CA LEU A 19 7.64 -21.37 -22.31
C LEU A 19 6.22 -21.63 -21.78
N GLY A 20 6.00 -22.70 -21.04
CA GLY A 20 4.69 -23.04 -20.47
C GLY A 20 4.41 -22.33 -19.15
N VAL A 21 3.13 -22.30 -18.74
CA VAL A 21 2.72 -21.79 -17.43
C VAL A 21 2.82 -22.92 -16.40
N ARG A 22 3.87 -22.88 -15.60
CA ARG A 22 4.11 -23.78 -14.45
C ARG A 22 5.00 -23.09 -13.42
N PRO A 23 5.05 -23.59 -12.18
CA PRO A 23 6.09 -23.18 -11.24
C PRO A 23 7.48 -23.48 -11.81
N SER A 24 8.44 -22.60 -11.56
CA SER A 24 9.85 -22.84 -11.87
C SER A 24 10.47 -23.75 -10.82
N ASP A 25 11.40 -24.61 -11.24
CA ASP A 25 12.18 -25.46 -10.32
C ASP A 25 13.47 -24.76 -9.88
N THR A 26 13.90 -23.72 -10.62
CA THR A 26 15.12 -22.98 -10.32
C THR A 26 14.85 -21.47 -10.25
N TYR A 27 15.54 -20.82 -9.32
CA TYR A 27 15.39 -19.39 -9.06
C TYR A 27 16.75 -18.75 -8.84
N LEU A 28 16.86 -17.46 -9.18
CA LEU A 28 18.00 -16.63 -8.83
C LEU A 28 17.57 -15.58 -7.80
N PHE A 29 18.22 -15.58 -6.64
CA PHE A 29 18.08 -14.54 -5.62
C PHE A 29 19.15 -13.48 -5.84
N ILE A 30 18.71 -12.21 -5.94
CA ILE A 30 19.58 -11.08 -6.24
C ILE A 30 19.38 -9.99 -5.18
N ILE A 31 20.45 -9.33 -4.78
CA ILE A 31 20.40 -8.11 -3.98
C ILE A 31 21.09 -7.00 -4.75
N ILE A 32 20.37 -5.95 -5.09
CA ILE A 32 20.94 -4.74 -5.68
C ILE A 32 20.90 -3.58 -4.68
N LEU A 33 21.86 -2.68 -4.81
CA LEU A 33 22.03 -1.54 -3.92
C LEU A 33 21.97 -0.24 -4.74
N SER A 34 21.31 0.77 -4.21
CA SER A 34 21.21 2.08 -4.84
C SER A 34 21.26 3.20 -3.81
N PRO A 35 21.93 4.33 -4.06
CA PRO A 35 21.73 5.53 -3.27
C PRO A 35 20.25 5.96 -3.34
N SER A 36 19.69 6.37 -2.21
CA SER A 36 18.30 6.79 -2.12
C SER A 36 18.16 8.15 -1.44
N GLY A 37 17.22 8.96 -1.94
CA GLY A 37 16.78 10.22 -1.35
C GLY A 37 15.39 10.11 -0.72
N ALA A 38 14.70 11.25 -0.60
CA ALA A 38 13.30 11.29 -0.18
C ALA A 38 12.40 10.56 -1.20
N TYR A 39 11.31 9.95 -0.70
CA TYR A 39 10.34 9.26 -1.57
C TYR A 39 9.54 10.26 -2.42
N TYR A 40 9.12 11.37 -1.82
CA TYR A 40 8.52 12.50 -2.54
C TYR A 40 9.52 13.66 -2.60
N GLU A 41 9.52 14.41 -3.71
CA GLU A 41 10.34 15.61 -3.86
C GLU A 41 10.00 16.69 -2.83
N SER A 42 8.70 16.79 -2.46
CA SER A 42 8.16 17.65 -1.40
C SER A 42 8.52 17.19 0.02
N GLY A 43 9.19 16.06 0.19
CA GLY A 43 9.57 15.51 1.49
C GLY A 43 8.38 14.95 2.27
N LEU A 44 7.96 15.62 3.34
CA LEU A 44 6.84 15.22 4.21
C LEU A 44 5.57 16.05 3.99
N ASP A 45 5.53 16.90 2.97
CA ASP A 45 4.32 17.67 2.67
C ASP A 45 3.17 16.74 2.26
N PRO A 46 1.92 17.08 2.61
CA PRO A 46 0.75 16.31 2.20
C PRO A 46 0.63 16.20 0.69
N VAL A 47 0.19 15.04 0.22
CA VAL A 47 -0.05 14.77 -1.21
C VAL A 47 -1.52 14.49 -1.46
N LYS A 48 -1.98 14.80 -2.68
CA LYS A 48 -3.34 14.50 -3.11
C LYS A 48 -3.45 13.04 -3.51
N ILE A 49 -4.51 12.39 -3.06
CA ILE A 49 -4.77 10.97 -3.29
C ILE A 49 -6.09 10.81 -4.04
N TRP A 50 -6.08 10.06 -5.15
CA TRP A 50 -7.25 9.72 -5.95
C TRP A 50 -7.96 8.49 -5.36
N ILE A 51 -9.26 8.57 -5.09
CA ILE A 51 -10.06 7.40 -4.70
C ILE A 51 -10.45 6.66 -5.98
N GLU A 52 -9.97 5.44 -6.16
CA GLU A 52 -10.19 4.65 -7.37
C GLU A 52 -11.36 3.69 -7.21
N ASP A 53 -12.40 3.91 -8.00
CA ASP A 53 -13.65 3.14 -7.97
C ASP A 53 -13.82 2.17 -9.17
N SER A 54 -12.94 2.27 -10.17
CA SER A 54 -13.04 1.50 -11.42
C SER A 54 -12.03 0.35 -11.46
N TYR A 55 -10.76 0.64 -11.20
CA TYR A 55 -9.71 -0.36 -11.17
C TYR A 55 -9.54 -0.96 -9.77
N VAL A 56 -9.01 -2.17 -9.71
CA VAL A 56 -8.66 -2.84 -8.46
C VAL A 56 -7.18 -3.22 -8.47
N ARG A 57 -6.51 -3.08 -7.34
CA ARG A 57 -5.11 -3.50 -7.18
C ARG A 57 -4.99 -5.00 -7.04
N ALA A 58 -5.86 -5.61 -6.26
CA ALA A 58 -5.84 -7.02 -5.89
C ALA A 58 -7.23 -7.48 -5.44
N VAL A 59 -7.41 -8.79 -5.35
CA VAL A 59 -8.63 -9.42 -4.84
C VAL A 59 -8.27 -10.54 -3.87
N ARG A 60 -9.19 -10.92 -2.99
CA ARG A 60 -9.05 -12.09 -2.12
C ARG A 60 -8.87 -13.35 -2.95
N GLY A 61 -7.97 -14.21 -2.53
CA GLY A 61 -7.61 -15.43 -3.29
C GLY A 61 -6.69 -15.18 -4.49
N GLY A 62 -6.32 -13.90 -4.75
CA GLY A 62 -5.29 -13.51 -5.68
C GLY A 62 -3.90 -13.44 -5.02
N ILE A 63 -3.05 -12.57 -5.56
CA ILE A 63 -1.66 -12.42 -5.12
C ILE A 63 -1.41 -11.15 -4.30
N GLY A 64 -2.47 -10.48 -3.81
CA GLY A 64 -2.38 -9.17 -3.15
C GLY A 64 -1.52 -9.14 -1.90
N GLU A 65 -1.50 -10.23 -1.13
CA GLU A 65 -0.67 -10.40 0.07
C GLU A 65 0.77 -10.81 -0.22
N ALA A 66 1.11 -11.11 -1.49
CA ALA A 66 2.46 -11.45 -1.88
C ALA A 66 3.22 -10.24 -2.44
N LYS A 67 4.52 -10.12 -2.13
CA LYS A 67 5.42 -9.10 -2.67
C LYS A 67 5.88 -9.52 -4.07
N THR A 68 4.99 -9.42 -5.06
CA THR A 68 5.22 -9.91 -6.43
C THR A 68 4.94 -8.85 -7.49
N GLY A 69 5.65 -8.92 -8.63
CA GLY A 69 5.59 -7.94 -9.71
C GLY A 69 4.20 -7.74 -10.32
N GLY A 70 3.37 -8.79 -10.33
CA GLY A 70 2.01 -8.73 -10.87
C GLY A 70 1.12 -7.68 -10.19
N ASN A 71 1.23 -7.50 -8.88
CA ASN A 71 0.47 -6.47 -8.15
C ASN A 71 0.87 -5.06 -8.56
N TYR A 72 2.14 -4.83 -8.89
CA TYR A 72 2.62 -3.50 -9.30
C TYR A 72 2.21 -3.17 -10.72
N VAL A 73 2.26 -4.14 -11.64
CA VAL A 73 1.80 -3.94 -13.01
C VAL A 73 0.31 -3.63 -13.05
N ALA A 74 -0.52 -4.34 -12.27
CA ALA A 74 -1.96 -4.11 -12.19
C ALA A 74 -2.33 -2.69 -11.74
N SER A 75 -1.45 -2.02 -10.99
CA SER A 75 -1.71 -0.67 -10.48
C SER A 75 -1.38 0.46 -11.46
N LEU A 76 -0.62 0.21 -12.53
CA LEU A 76 -0.05 1.27 -13.37
C LEU A 76 -1.10 2.10 -14.11
N ALA A 77 -2.14 1.47 -14.66
CA ALA A 77 -3.16 2.20 -15.42
C ALA A 77 -3.88 3.25 -14.57
N ALA A 78 -4.29 2.88 -13.37
CA ALA A 78 -4.93 3.81 -12.43
C ALA A 78 -3.96 4.88 -11.92
N GLN A 79 -2.68 4.55 -11.71
CA GLN A 79 -1.67 5.53 -11.29
C GLN A 79 -1.42 6.58 -12.38
N VAL A 80 -1.35 6.20 -13.66
CA VAL A 80 -1.21 7.14 -14.78
C VAL A 80 -2.42 8.07 -14.82
N LYS A 81 -3.64 7.53 -14.79
CA LYS A 81 -4.86 8.31 -14.76
C LYS A 81 -4.88 9.32 -13.59
N ALA A 82 -4.57 8.87 -12.39
CA ALA A 82 -4.53 9.74 -11.21
C ALA A 82 -3.47 10.85 -11.36
N HIS A 83 -2.30 10.53 -11.90
CA HIS A 83 -1.24 11.50 -12.16
C HIS A 83 -1.66 12.57 -13.17
N ASP A 84 -2.31 12.19 -14.27
CA ASP A 84 -2.81 13.10 -15.30
C ASP A 84 -3.86 14.08 -14.74
N GLU A 85 -4.61 13.65 -13.71
CA GLU A 85 -5.57 14.47 -12.95
C GLU A 85 -4.93 15.27 -11.79
N GLY A 86 -3.59 15.22 -11.65
CA GLY A 86 -2.84 15.99 -10.65
C GLY A 86 -2.81 15.36 -9.25
N TYR A 87 -3.04 14.06 -9.14
CA TYR A 87 -2.93 13.30 -7.89
C TYR A 87 -1.62 12.53 -7.84
N SER A 88 -1.08 12.37 -6.64
CA SER A 88 0.22 11.70 -6.44
C SER A 88 0.10 10.19 -6.24
N GLN A 89 -1.04 9.74 -5.71
CA GLN A 89 -1.28 8.34 -5.38
C GLN A 89 -2.75 7.97 -5.57
N VAL A 90 -3.00 6.66 -5.57
CA VAL A 90 -4.32 6.04 -5.69
C VAL A 90 -4.70 5.37 -4.38
N LEU A 91 -5.88 5.68 -3.83
CA LEU A 91 -6.50 4.94 -2.74
C LEU A 91 -7.27 3.76 -3.33
N TRP A 92 -6.85 2.56 -3.00
CA TRP A 92 -7.44 1.33 -3.50
C TRP A 92 -8.61 0.87 -2.64
N LEU A 93 -9.68 0.46 -3.31
CA LEU A 93 -10.86 -0.15 -2.69
C LEU A 93 -10.85 -1.67 -2.92
N ASP A 94 -11.59 -2.38 -2.07
CA ASP A 94 -11.77 -3.81 -2.20
C ASP A 94 -12.37 -4.22 -3.56
N GLY A 95 -11.90 -5.34 -4.09
CA GLY A 95 -12.23 -5.76 -5.45
C GLY A 95 -13.67 -6.32 -5.64
N VAL A 96 -14.46 -6.44 -4.57
CA VAL A 96 -15.82 -7.01 -4.63
C VAL A 96 -16.88 -5.93 -4.49
N GLU A 97 -16.87 -5.22 -3.36
CA GLU A 97 -17.89 -4.23 -3.03
C GLU A 97 -17.48 -2.82 -3.50
N ARG A 98 -16.17 -2.59 -3.76
CA ARG A 98 -15.57 -1.30 -4.11
C ARG A 98 -15.96 -0.18 -3.13
N LYS A 99 -15.99 -0.55 -1.89
CA LYS A 99 -16.46 0.27 -0.79
C LYS A 99 -15.43 0.44 0.32
N TYR A 100 -14.64 -0.61 0.57
CA TYR A 100 -13.73 -0.64 1.69
C TYR A 100 -12.30 -0.35 1.26
N ILE A 101 -11.66 0.51 2.00
CA ILE A 101 -10.29 0.95 1.76
C ILE A 101 -9.33 -0.21 2.06
N GLU A 102 -8.34 -0.41 1.19
CA GLU A 102 -7.32 -1.44 1.34
C GLU A 102 -5.90 -0.87 1.47
N GLU A 103 -5.44 -0.15 0.46
CA GLU A 103 -4.07 0.40 0.41
C GLU A 103 -4.03 1.74 -0.33
N VAL A 104 -2.93 2.48 -0.19
CA VAL A 104 -2.62 3.66 -1.01
C VAL A 104 -1.39 3.40 -1.85
N GLY A 105 -1.52 3.46 -3.17
CA GLY A 105 -0.42 3.17 -4.09
C GLY A 105 0.16 1.77 -3.83
N ALA A 106 1.39 1.70 -3.35
CA ALA A 106 2.09 0.47 -2.96
C ALA A 106 2.35 0.41 -1.45
N MET A 107 1.54 1.07 -0.64
CA MET A 107 1.74 1.26 0.80
C MET A 107 0.48 0.88 1.58
N ASN A 108 0.67 0.30 2.79
CA ASN A 108 -0.39 0.23 3.78
C ASN A 108 -0.78 1.64 4.24
N ILE A 109 -2.00 1.81 4.73
CA ILE A 109 -2.51 3.11 5.19
C ILE A 109 -3.00 3.03 6.62
N PHE A 110 -2.87 4.13 7.33
CA PHE A 110 -3.43 4.37 8.65
C PHE A 110 -4.22 5.66 8.63
N PHE A 111 -5.24 5.72 9.48
CA PHE A 111 -6.03 6.91 9.75
C PHE A 111 -6.04 7.17 11.24
N LYS A 112 -6.15 8.43 11.63
CA LYS A 112 -6.47 8.79 13.00
C LYS A 112 -7.89 9.35 13.04
N ILE A 113 -8.82 8.60 13.63
CA ILE A 113 -10.24 8.91 13.68
C ILE A 113 -10.71 8.88 15.13
N ASN A 114 -11.26 10.00 15.62
CA ASN A 114 -11.70 10.16 17.02
C ASN A 114 -10.63 9.72 18.04
N GLY A 115 -9.38 10.13 17.84
CA GLY A 115 -8.26 9.79 18.72
C GLY A 115 -7.71 8.36 18.58
N LYS A 116 -8.34 7.50 17.79
CA LYS A 116 -7.91 6.11 17.56
C LYS A 116 -7.13 5.97 16.26
N VAL A 117 -6.14 5.10 16.26
CA VAL A 117 -5.42 4.71 15.04
C VAL A 117 -6.17 3.55 14.38
N VAL A 118 -6.60 3.76 13.13
CA VAL A 118 -7.40 2.78 12.38
C VAL A 118 -6.66 2.39 11.11
N THR A 119 -6.56 1.09 10.84
CA THR A 119 -5.94 0.58 9.61
C THR A 119 -6.77 -0.57 9.03
N PRO A 120 -6.83 -0.71 7.69
CA PRO A 120 -7.51 -1.84 7.07
C PRO A 120 -7.00 -3.18 7.60
N MET A 121 -7.94 -4.05 7.99
CA MET A 121 -7.61 -5.42 8.41
C MET A 121 -7.08 -6.24 7.24
N LEU A 122 -6.13 -7.11 7.51
CA LEU A 122 -5.62 -8.05 6.50
C LEU A 122 -6.72 -9.03 6.12
N ASN A 123 -6.97 -9.16 4.82
CA ASN A 123 -8.10 -9.91 4.27
C ASN A 123 -7.72 -10.85 3.12
N GLY A 124 -6.42 -10.99 2.82
CA GLY A 124 -5.91 -11.80 1.70
C GLY A 124 -5.65 -11.01 0.40
N SER A 125 -6.02 -9.71 0.35
CA SER A 125 -5.68 -8.80 -0.75
C SER A 125 -4.66 -7.73 -0.38
N ILE A 126 -4.43 -7.51 0.90
CA ILE A 126 -3.53 -6.47 1.44
C ILE A 126 -2.20 -7.10 1.84
N LEU A 127 -1.09 -6.47 1.45
CA LEU A 127 0.23 -6.92 1.86
C LEU A 127 0.41 -6.76 3.39
N PRO A 128 0.78 -7.85 4.13
CA PRO A 128 1.11 -7.76 5.54
C PRO A 128 2.48 -7.10 5.73
N GLY A 129 2.51 -5.77 5.63
CA GLY A 129 3.75 -4.99 5.67
C GLY A 129 4.46 -5.07 7.02
N VAL A 130 5.78 -5.27 7.02
CA VAL A 130 6.60 -5.23 8.24
C VAL A 130 6.51 -3.86 8.91
N THR A 131 6.58 -2.79 8.12
CA THR A 131 6.39 -1.42 8.63
C THR A 131 5.00 -1.24 9.25
N ARG A 132 3.94 -1.80 8.61
CA ARG A 132 2.59 -1.77 9.16
C ARG A 132 2.54 -2.42 10.55
N ALA A 133 3.08 -3.62 10.69
CA ALA A 133 3.14 -4.32 11.98
C ALA A 133 3.91 -3.50 13.02
N SER A 134 5.07 -2.96 12.65
CA SER A 134 5.89 -2.12 13.54
C SER A 134 5.16 -0.85 13.98
N CYS A 135 4.39 -0.20 13.09
CA CYS A 135 3.57 0.97 13.44
C CYS A 135 2.48 0.60 14.45
N ILE A 136 1.80 -0.53 14.25
CA ILE A 136 0.77 -1.02 15.19
C ILE A 136 1.38 -1.24 16.58
N ASP A 137 2.51 -1.95 16.65
CA ASP A 137 3.18 -2.24 17.91
C ASP A 137 3.66 -0.96 18.61
N LEU A 138 4.20 -0.01 17.85
CA LEU A 138 4.66 1.28 18.37
C LEU A 138 3.50 2.12 18.92
N CYS A 139 2.38 2.21 18.18
CA CYS A 139 1.18 2.90 18.66
C CYS A 139 0.64 2.29 19.95
N LYS A 140 0.56 0.96 20.04
CA LYS A 140 0.16 0.24 21.25
C LYS A 140 1.14 0.51 22.41
N HIS A 141 2.44 0.53 22.13
CA HIS A 141 3.46 0.85 23.13
C HIS A 141 3.31 2.28 23.70
N TRP A 142 2.86 3.22 22.87
CA TRP A 142 2.57 4.60 23.30
C TRP A 142 1.18 4.76 23.96
N GLY A 143 0.46 3.66 24.17
CA GLY A 143 -0.86 3.68 24.79
C GLY A 143 -1.99 4.18 23.88
N MET A 144 -1.75 4.23 22.56
CA MET A 144 -2.78 4.58 21.60
C MET A 144 -3.70 3.38 21.33
N GLU A 145 -4.99 3.63 21.21
CA GLU A 145 -5.95 2.60 20.77
C GLU A 145 -5.79 2.36 19.26
N VAL A 146 -5.58 1.09 18.88
CA VAL A 146 -5.39 0.67 17.48
C VAL A 146 -6.49 -0.30 17.08
N GLU A 147 -7.19 0.02 16.01
CA GLU A 147 -8.24 -0.82 15.41
C GLU A 147 -7.80 -1.33 14.03
N GLU A 148 -7.73 -2.66 13.90
CA GLU A 148 -7.55 -3.33 12.61
C GLU A 148 -8.92 -3.80 12.12
N ARG A 149 -9.56 -3.05 11.23
CA ARG A 149 -10.92 -3.30 10.78
C ARG A 149 -11.18 -2.86 9.34
N ARG A 150 -12.34 -3.19 8.80
CA ARG A 150 -12.80 -2.60 7.53
C ARG A 150 -13.16 -1.12 7.75
N ILE A 151 -12.81 -0.29 6.79
CA ILE A 151 -13.10 1.15 6.77
C ILE A 151 -13.71 1.44 5.41
N SER A 152 -14.91 1.99 5.36
CA SER A 152 -15.52 2.38 4.10
C SER A 152 -15.09 3.80 3.69
N VAL A 153 -15.18 4.08 2.39
CA VAL A 153 -15.00 5.44 1.88
C VAL A 153 -16.02 6.40 2.49
N ASP A 154 -17.28 5.96 2.63
CA ASP A 154 -18.34 6.77 3.22
C ASP A 154 -18.03 7.16 4.66
N GLU A 155 -17.50 6.21 5.45
CA GLU A 155 -17.04 6.48 6.82
C GLU A 155 -15.92 7.52 6.84
N LEU A 156 -14.92 7.37 5.95
CA LEU A 156 -13.81 8.32 5.87
C LEU A 156 -14.30 9.72 5.49
N VAL A 157 -15.19 9.82 4.51
CA VAL A 157 -15.79 11.10 4.07
C VAL A 157 -16.59 11.73 5.19
N GLU A 158 -17.38 10.96 5.93
CA GLU A 158 -18.16 11.48 7.06
C GLU A 158 -17.25 11.91 8.21
N ALA A 159 -16.21 11.14 8.52
CA ALA A 159 -15.22 11.54 9.52
C ALA A 159 -14.50 12.85 9.15
N ALA A 160 -14.20 13.04 7.86
CA ALA A 160 -13.62 14.30 7.39
C ALA A 160 -14.58 15.48 7.52
N LYS A 161 -15.87 15.31 7.18
CA LYS A 161 -16.90 16.37 7.30
C LYS A 161 -17.17 16.79 8.74
N THR A 162 -17.16 15.84 9.65
CA THR A 162 -17.45 16.06 11.07
C THR A 162 -16.23 16.52 11.87
N GLY A 163 -15.04 16.50 11.27
CA GLY A 163 -13.77 16.79 11.96
C GLY A 163 -13.28 15.65 12.84
N ALA A 164 -13.87 14.46 12.71
CA ALA A 164 -13.41 13.25 13.41
C ALA A 164 -12.13 12.65 12.79
N LEU A 165 -11.87 12.88 11.50
CA LEU A 165 -10.62 12.53 10.83
C LEU A 165 -9.56 13.57 11.19
N GLU A 166 -8.54 13.13 11.91
CA GLU A 166 -7.42 13.96 12.38
C GLU A 166 -6.20 13.84 11.47
N GLU A 167 -5.94 12.61 10.97
CA GLU A 167 -4.85 12.25 10.04
C GLU A 167 -5.24 11.03 9.20
#